data_e52aa0704f72e1afb4b0ac2de4c68fdf
#
_entry.id   e52aa0704f72e1afb4b0ac2de4c68fdf
#
_cell.length_a   1.000
_cell.length_b   1.000
_cell.length_c   1.000
_cell.angle_alpha   90.00
_cell.angle_beta   90.00
_cell.angle_gamma   90.00
#
_symmetry.space_group_name_H-M   'P 1'
#
loop_
_entity.id
_entity.type
_entity.pdbx_description
1 polymer ?
#
loop_
_entity_poly.entity_id
_entity_poly.type
_entity_poly.pdbx_seq_one_letter_code
_entity_poly.pdbx_strand_id
1 'polypeptide(L)'
;MFAIGVEGELMPQQDKIIIQDFNFHYSALHALHNIHLTIKSNEIFSIFGPSMSGKTTLLKSLNRLTDLIFRVRHTGTIFLDGKDIYDPEVDVTQLRRRVGMVFDLPTPLRMSIFDNVAYGPRLGGVNEKKRLAEIVEKALGSAVLWEEVKDRLNVSALRLSGGQQQRLCIARVLALEPEVLLLDEPCSGLDPISTLKIEESLIELKKEYTIVIVPHNVQQASRVADRAGFFLSGELVEVGTAYQVFTKPKDKRTEDYVTGKFG
;
A
#
# COMPACT_ATOMS: atom_id res chain seq x y z
N MET A 1 12.15 -28.81 37.76
CA MET A 1 11.94 -29.54 36.49
C MET A 1 11.49 -28.49 35.46
N PHE A 2 12.45 -27.96 34.70
CA PHE A 2 12.23 -26.84 33.80
C PHE A 2 11.79 -27.41 32.46
N ALA A 3 10.59 -27.03 32.02
CA ALA A 3 10.17 -27.31 30.63
C ALA A 3 10.76 -26.21 29.74
N ILE A 4 11.74 -26.59 28.93
CA ILE A 4 12.31 -25.73 27.89
C ILE A 4 11.30 -25.76 26.72
N GLY A 5 10.71 -24.59 26.45
CA GLY A 5 9.88 -24.37 25.27
C GLY A 5 10.77 -24.26 24.03
N VAL A 6 10.35 -24.93 22.99
CA VAL A 6 10.96 -25.06 21.67
C VAL A 6 11.11 -23.68 21.02
N GLU A 7 12.31 -23.40 20.53
CA GLU A 7 12.66 -22.26 19.66
C GLU A 7 11.70 -22.22 18.48
N GLY A 8 10.97 -21.10 18.34
CA GLY A 8 10.12 -20.86 17.17
C GLY A 8 11.02 -20.60 15.95
N GLU A 9 11.25 -21.59 15.13
CA GLU A 9 11.74 -21.38 13.77
C GLU A 9 10.75 -20.44 13.07
N LEU A 10 11.20 -19.24 12.73
CA LEU A 10 10.48 -18.33 11.85
C LEU A 10 10.30 -19.04 10.50
N MET A 11 9.08 -19.50 10.23
CA MET A 11 8.74 -20.07 8.93
C MET A 11 9.18 -19.09 7.84
N PRO A 12 9.81 -19.57 6.74
CA PRO A 12 10.26 -18.68 5.67
C PRO A 12 9.05 -17.90 5.13
N GLN A 13 9.17 -16.59 5.13
CA GLN A 13 8.12 -15.68 4.69
C GLN A 13 7.78 -15.96 3.21
N GLN A 14 6.53 -16.28 2.92
CA GLN A 14 6.07 -16.68 1.59
C GLN A 14 6.10 -15.50 0.62
N ASP A 15 6.39 -15.76 -0.67
CA ASP A 15 6.29 -14.79 -1.74
C ASP A 15 4.81 -14.44 -1.98
N LYS A 16 4.44 -13.19 -1.73
CA LYS A 16 3.05 -12.69 -1.92
C LYS A 16 2.83 -12.17 -3.33
N ILE A 17 3.77 -11.34 -3.81
CA ILE A 17 3.71 -10.78 -5.16
C ILE A 17 5.04 -11.08 -5.84
N ILE A 18 4.97 -11.61 -7.06
CA ILE A 18 6.13 -11.85 -7.92
C ILE A 18 5.91 -11.12 -9.25
N ILE A 19 6.86 -10.29 -9.63
CA ILE A 19 6.84 -9.52 -10.87
C ILE A 19 7.99 -10.03 -11.74
N GLN A 20 7.70 -10.41 -13.01
CA GLN A 20 8.68 -10.98 -13.93
C GLN A 20 8.61 -10.31 -15.29
N ASP A 21 9.74 -9.80 -15.77
CA ASP A 21 9.91 -9.18 -17.09
C ASP A 21 8.85 -8.09 -17.39
N PHE A 22 8.35 -7.40 -16.34
CA PHE A 22 7.19 -6.53 -16.48
C PHE A 22 7.57 -5.19 -17.09
N ASN A 23 6.98 -4.90 -18.24
CA ASN A 23 7.11 -3.65 -18.96
C ASN A 23 5.74 -2.97 -19.06
N PHE A 24 5.70 -1.66 -18.97
CA PHE A 24 4.44 -0.90 -19.06
C PHE A 24 4.60 0.36 -19.93
N HIS A 25 3.61 0.60 -20.78
CA HIS A 25 3.63 1.74 -21.69
C HIS A 25 2.32 2.53 -21.61
N TYR A 26 2.45 3.86 -21.57
CA TYR A 26 1.38 4.81 -21.85
C TYR A 26 1.55 5.32 -23.27
N SER A 27 0.73 4.86 -24.22
CA SER A 27 0.89 5.18 -25.65
C SER A 27 2.32 4.92 -26.14
N ALA A 28 3.11 5.96 -26.43
CA ALA A 28 4.52 5.86 -26.84
C ALA A 28 5.52 5.87 -25.68
N LEU A 29 5.11 6.31 -24.47
CA LEU A 29 5.99 6.39 -23.31
C LEU A 29 6.18 5.02 -22.69
N HIS A 30 7.42 4.51 -22.66
CA HIS A 30 7.80 3.33 -21.89
C HIS A 30 8.01 3.75 -20.42
N ALA A 31 7.09 3.41 -19.56
CA ALA A 31 7.03 3.90 -18.18
C ALA A 31 7.66 2.94 -17.16
N LEU A 32 7.67 1.64 -17.44
CA LEU A 32 8.35 0.62 -16.61
C LEU A 32 9.15 -0.30 -17.53
N HIS A 33 10.41 -0.53 -17.17
CA HIS A 33 11.40 -1.23 -17.98
C HIS A 33 11.82 -2.51 -17.30
N ASN A 34 11.34 -3.64 -17.78
CA ASN A 34 11.79 -4.99 -17.40
C ASN A 34 11.88 -5.19 -15.88
N ILE A 35 10.80 -4.90 -15.17
CA ILE A 35 10.78 -4.97 -13.70
C ILE A 35 10.77 -6.43 -13.24
N HIS A 36 11.72 -6.76 -12.35
CA HIS A 36 11.80 -8.01 -11.59
C HIS A 36 11.76 -7.69 -10.11
N LEU A 37 10.72 -8.14 -9.41
CA LEU A 37 10.56 -7.86 -7.99
C LEU A 37 9.77 -8.96 -7.29
N THR A 38 10.20 -9.34 -6.10
CA THR A 38 9.44 -10.21 -5.20
C THR A 38 9.14 -9.47 -3.92
N ILE A 39 7.86 -9.44 -3.52
CA ILE A 39 7.37 -8.88 -2.26
C ILE A 39 6.87 -10.03 -1.40
N LYS A 40 7.32 -10.09 -0.14
CA LYS A 40 6.98 -11.14 0.81
C LYS A 40 5.64 -10.86 1.51
N SER A 41 5.00 -11.92 2.00
CA SER A 41 3.81 -11.76 2.85
C SER A 41 4.17 -11.01 4.13
N ASN A 42 3.27 -10.15 4.60
CA ASN A 42 3.39 -9.47 5.89
C ASN A 42 4.69 -8.65 6.04
N GLU A 43 5.16 -8.04 4.95
CA GLU A 43 6.22 -7.02 4.99
C GLU A 43 5.69 -5.65 4.55
N ILE A 44 6.38 -4.59 4.97
CA ILE A 44 6.24 -3.27 4.36
C ILE A 44 7.35 -3.12 3.32
N PHE A 45 6.97 -3.18 2.04
CA PHE A 45 7.87 -2.93 0.92
C PHE A 45 7.72 -1.49 0.44
N SER A 46 8.80 -0.71 0.50
CA SER A 46 8.81 0.68 0.04
C SER A 46 9.34 0.82 -1.38
N ILE A 47 8.59 1.50 -2.25
CA ILE A 47 9.00 1.88 -3.61
C ILE A 47 9.36 3.36 -3.57
N PHE A 48 10.62 3.73 -3.70
CA PHE A 48 11.06 5.12 -3.62
C PHE A 48 11.92 5.53 -4.84
N GLY A 49 12.09 6.84 -5.02
CA GLY A 49 12.82 7.43 -6.15
C GLY A 49 12.24 8.77 -6.57
N PRO A 50 12.83 9.46 -7.54
CA PRO A 50 12.37 10.77 -8.00
C PRO A 50 10.97 10.72 -8.60
N SER A 51 10.34 11.90 -8.72
CA SER A 51 9.06 12.02 -9.43
C SER A 51 9.17 11.49 -10.85
N MET A 52 8.06 10.94 -11.37
CA MET A 52 7.99 10.37 -12.73
C MET A 52 8.88 9.14 -12.98
N SER A 53 9.43 8.49 -11.94
CA SER A 53 10.24 7.27 -12.10
C SER A 53 9.44 5.97 -12.26
N GLY A 54 8.10 6.02 -12.36
CA GLY A 54 7.25 4.86 -12.59
C GLY A 54 6.61 4.24 -11.33
N LYS A 55 6.87 4.74 -10.11
CA LYS A 55 6.39 4.20 -8.82
C LYS A 55 4.87 4.01 -8.78
N THR A 56 4.10 5.07 -9.01
CA THR A 56 2.62 5.03 -9.06
C THR A 56 2.11 4.13 -10.17
N THR A 57 2.82 4.05 -11.31
CA THR A 57 2.47 3.14 -12.41
C THR A 57 2.57 1.69 -11.95
N LEU A 58 3.68 1.31 -11.31
CA LEU A 58 3.83 -0.03 -10.77
C LEU A 58 2.76 -0.31 -9.72
N LEU A 59 2.57 0.60 -8.76
CA LEU A 59 1.57 0.43 -7.71
C LEU A 59 0.17 0.16 -8.28
N LYS A 60 -0.26 0.97 -9.28
CA LYS A 60 -1.55 0.79 -9.97
C LYS A 60 -1.63 -0.49 -10.81
N SER A 61 -0.49 -1.00 -11.28
CA SER A 61 -0.45 -2.26 -12.04
C SER A 61 -0.73 -3.47 -11.15
N LEU A 62 -0.38 -3.42 -9.84
CA LEU A 62 -0.57 -4.52 -8.90
C LEU A 62 -2.05 -4.86 -8.64
N ASN A 63 -2.98 -3.94 -8.89
CA ASN A 63 -4.43 -4.19 -8.79
C ASN A 63 -5.19 -3.87 -10.08
N ARG A 64 -4.49 -3.76 -11.19
CA ARG A 64 -5.06 -3.51 -12.51
C ARG A 64 -5.88 -2.21 -12.61
N LEU A 65 -5.58 -1.18 -11.79
CA LEU A 65 -6.16 0.15 -11.97
C LEU A 65 -5.69 0.81 -13.28
N THR A 66 -4.56 0.36 -13.82
CA THR A 66 -4.05 0.78 -15.13
C THR A 66 -4.99 0.41 -16.27
N ASP A 67 -5.84 -0.61 -16.14
CA ASP A 67 -6.83 -1.00 -17.13
C ASP A 67 -7.88 0.09 -17.41
N LEU A 68 -8.04 1.03 -16.49
CA LEU A 68 -8.95 2.17 -16.63
C LEU A 68 -8.36 3.32 -17.46
N ILE A 69 -7.09 3.22 -17.86
CA ILE A 69 -6.37 4.26 -18.59
C ILE A 69 -6.36 3.90 -20.08
N PHE A 70 -6.69 4.88 -20.91
CA PHE A 70 -6.76 4.68 -22.35
C PHE A 70 -5.38 4.52 -22.98
N ARG A 71 -5.24 3.59 -23.95
CA ARG A 71 -4.01 3.32 -24.71
C ARG A 71 -2.82 2.91 -23.84
N VAL A 72 -3.03 1.99 -22.92
CA VAL A 72 -1.95 1.32 -22.19
C VAL A 72 -1.67 -0.05 -22.77
N ARG A 73 -0.43 -0.52 -22.59
CA ARG A 73 -0.03 -1.90 -22.88
C ARG A 73 1.03 -2.34 -21.89
N HIS A 74 1.05 -3.61 -21.59
CA HIS A 74 2.08 -4.23 -20.76
C HIS A 74 2.57 -5.53 -21.39
N THR A 75 3.74 -5.99 -20.98
CA THR A 75 4.27 -7.34 -21.22
C THR A 75 4.90 -7.85 -19.93
N GLY A 76 5.18 -9.14 -19.88
CA GLY A 76 5.60 -9.79 -18.62
C GLY A 76 4.41 -10.13 -17.73
N THR A 77 4.67 -10.57 -16.52
CA THR A 77 3.65 -11.13 -15.62
C THR A 77 3.77 -10.55 -14.21
N ILE A 78 2.62 -10.45 -13.54
CA ILE A 78 2.52 -10.14 -12.11
C ILE A 78 1.71 -11.26 -11.45
N PHE A 79 2.30 -11.98 -10.53
CA PHE A 79 1.63 -13.02 -9.78
C PHE A 79 1.25 -12.53 -8.39
N LEU A 80 0.03 -12.85 -7.96
CA LEU A 80 -0.44 -12.73 -6.59
C LEU A 80 -0.75 -14.15 -6.08
N ASP A 81 -0.04 -14.62 -5.06
CA ASP A 81 -0.15 -16.00 -4.56
C ASP A 81 0.03 -17.05 -5.66
N GLY A 82 0.96 -16.82 -6.58
CA GLY A 82 1.27 -17.70 -7.70
C GLY A 82 0.27 -17.70 -8.86
N LYS A 83 -0.77 -16.84 -8.83
CA LYS A 83 -1.73 -16.66 -9.93
C LYS A 83 -1.43 -15.37 -10.68
N ASP A 84 -1.30 -15.44 -12.01
CA ASP A 84 -1.14 -14.25 -12.85
C ASP A 84 -2.38 -13.36 -12.74
N ILE A 85 -2.20 -12.11 -12.30
CA ILE A 85 -3.31 -11.17 -12.14
C ILE A 85 -3.87 -10.67 -13.48
N TYR A 86 -3.15 -10.88 -14.59
CA TYR A 86 -3.58 -10.50 -15.94
C TYR A 86 -4.18 -11.66 -16.74
N ASP A 87 -4.30 -12.86 -16.13
CA ASP A 87 -5.02 -13.97 -16.74
C ASP A 87 -6.46 -13.52 -17.10
N PRO A 88 -6.95 -13.83 -18.32
CA PRO A 88 -8.31 -13.47 -18.75
C PRO A 88 -9.44 -13.99 -17.83
N GLU A 89 -9.22 -15.07 -17.08
CA GLU A 89 -10.19 -15.63 -16.15
C GLU A 89 -10.23 -14.90 -14.80
N VAL A 90 -9.32 -13.95 -14.54
CA VAL A 90 -9.28 -13.23 -13.26
C VAL A 90 -10.43 -12.22 -13.17
N ASP A 91 -11.28 -12.40 -12.16
CA ASP A 91 -12.25 -11.38 -11.77
C ASP A 91 -11.53 -10.17 -11.13
N VAL A 92 -11.47 -9.09 -11.91
CA VAL A 92 -10.80 -7.84 -11.51
C VAL A 92 -11.46 -7.21 -10.27
N THR A 93 -12.76 -7.43 -10.05
CA THR A 93 -13.45 -6.92 -8.86
C THR A 93 -12.97 -7.66 -7.61
N GLN A 94 -12.82 -8.98 -7.68
CA GLN A 94 -12.25 -9.77 -6.60
C GLN A 94 -10.77 -9.44 -6.38
N LEU A 95 -9.99 -9.27 -7.44
CA LEU A 95 -8.59 -8.82 -7.33
C LEU A 95 -8.50 -7.50 -6.54
N ARG A 96 -9.31 -6.50 -6.88
CA ARG A 96 -9.31 -5.18 -6.22
C ARG A 96 -9.84 -5.22 -4.78
N ARG A 97 -10.61 -6.23 -4.40
CA ARG A 97 -10.95 -6.48 -3.00
C ARG A 97 -9.77 -7.03 -2.21
N ARG A 98 -9.00 -7.95 -2.82
CA ARG A 98 -7.81 -8.54 -2.20
C ARG A 98 -6.63 -7.56 -2.16
N VAL A 99 -6.53 -6.66 -3.14
CA VAL A 99 -5.44 -5.69 -3.30
C VAL A 99 -6.04 -4.29 -3.26
N GLY A 100 -6.20 -3.76 -2.05
CA GLY A 100 -6.78 -2.45 -1.80
C GLY A 100 -5.78 -1.31 -2.03
N MET A 101 -6.25 -0.14 -2.47
CA MET A 101 -5.39 1.02 -2.72
C MET A 101 -5.89 2.28 -2.04
N VAL A 102 -4.97 3.03 -1.44
CA VAL A 102 -5.16 4.37 -0.89
C VAL A 102 -4.30 5.35 -1.68
N PHE A 103 -4.87 6.47 -2.08
CA PHE A 103 -4.24 7.50 -2.90
C PHE A 103 -3.62 8.61 -2.05
N ASP A 104 -2.76 9.41 -2.66
CA ASP A 104 -2.08 10.59 -2.09
C ASP A 104 -3.05 11.65 -1.56
N LEU A 105 -4.10 11.93 -2.33
CA LEU A 105 -5.15 12.86 -1.93
C LEU A 105 -6.30 12.12 -1.23
N PRO A 106 -6.66 12.49 0.01
CA PRO A 106 -7.81 11.91 0.67
C PRO A 106 -9.10 12.21 -0.10
N THR A 107 -9.84 11.17 -0.42
CA THR A 107 -11.10 11.26 -1.18
C THR A 107 -12.24 10.61 -0.40
N PRO A 108 -12.68 11.19 0.74
CA PRO A 108 -13.85 10.70 1.44
C PRO A 108 -15.11 10.88 0.58
N LEU A 109 -16.00 9.90 0.62
CA LEU A 109 -17.31 10.00 -0.01
C LEU A 109 -18.16 11.08 0.70
N ARG A 110 -19.05 11.72 -0.03
CA ARG A 110 -20.00 12.73 0.53
C ARG A 110 -21.08 12.09 1.42
N MET A 111 -20.63 11.35 2.42
CA MET A 111 -21.44 10.56 3.35
C MET A 111 -20.93 10.79 4.78
N SER A 112 -21.59 10.15 5.76
CA SER A 112 -21.11 10.14 7.15
C SER A 112 -19.76 9.38 7.27
N ILE A 113 -19.09 9.53 8.40
CA ILE A 113 -17.88 8.76 8.73
C ILE A 113 -18.22 7.27 8.70
N PHE A 114 -19.32 6.87 9.36
CA PHE A 114 -19.80 5.49 9.37
C PHE A 114 -20.03 4.95 7.97
N ASP A 115 -20.80 5.68 7.14
CA ASP A 115 -21.14 5.20 5.81
C ASP A 115 -19.96 5.12 4.85
N ASN A 116 -18.93 5.95 5.04
CA ASN A 116 -17.69 5.82 4.28
C ASN A 116 -17.02 4.45 4.50
N VAL A 117 -16.93 3.99 5.75
CA VAL A 117 -16.30 2.71 6.09
C VAL A 117 -17.23 1.55 5.75
N ALA A 118 -18.52 1.67 6.04
CA ALA A 118 -19.52 0.64 5.77
C ALA A 118 -19.86 0.48 4.28
N TYR A 119 -19.43 1.39 3.41
CA TYR A 119 -19.78 1.39 1.98
C TYR A 119 -19.40 0.10 1.26
N GLY A 120 -18.15 -0.29 1.36
CA GLY A 120 -17.65 -1.51 0.72
C GLY A 120 -18.30 -2.80 1.25
N PRO A 121 -18.35 -3.02 2.58
CA PRO A 121 -19.06 -4.16 3.17
C PRO A 121 -20.53 -4.26 2.75
N ARG A 122 -21.28 -3.13 2.69
CA ARG A 122 -22.66 -3.13 2.19
C ARG A 122 -22.78 -3.57 0.73
N LEU A 123 -21.90 -3.09 -0.14
CA LEU A 123 -21.84 -3.57 -1.54
C LEU A 123 -21.47 -5.06 -1.61
N GLY A 124 -20.72 -5.56 -0.63
CA GLY A 124 -20.41 -6.98 -0.45
C GLY A 124 -21.57 -7.81 0.12
N GLY A 125 -22.73 -7.20 0.40
CA GLY A 125 -23.94 -7.90 0.90
C GLY A 125 -24.07 -7.92 2.42
N VAL A 126 -23.18 -7.26 3.19
CA VAL A 126 -23.33 -7.16 4.65
C VAL A 126 -24.40 -6.12 4.99
N ASN A 127 -25.59 -6.57 5.41
CA ASN A 127 -26.74 -5.70 5.73
C ASN A 127 -27.08 -5.64 7.21
N GLU A 128 -26.53 -6.55 8.02
CA GLU A 128 -26.78 -6.60 9.46
C GLU A 128 -26.11 -5.41 10.15
N LYS A 129 -26.93 -4.58 10.85
CA LYS A 129 -26.45 -3.35 11.50
C LYS A 129 -25.35 -3.59 12.53
N LYS A 130 -25.49 -4.66 13.33
CA LYS A 130 -24.50 -5.02 14.34
C LYS A 130 -23.17 -5.39 13.70
N ARG A 131 -23.20 -6.23 12.67
CA ARG A 131 -21.99 -6.65 11.94
C ARG A 131 -21.29 -5.47 11.26
N LEU A 132 -22.06 -4.56 10.66
CA LEU A 132 -21.51 -3.32 10.09
C LEU A 132 -20.84 -2.43 11.15
N ALA A 133 -21.46 -2.32 12.35
CA ALA A 133 -20.86 -1.55 13.43
C ALA A 133 -19.53 -2.14 13.89
N GLU A 134 -19.44 -3.46 14.05
CA GLU A 134 -18.20 -4.17 14.40
C GLU A 134 -17.10 -3.96 13.34
N ILE A 135 -17.43 -4.06 12.05
CA ILE A 135 -16.48 -3.81 10.95
C ILE A 135 -15.98 -2.37 10.98
N VAL A 136 -16.89 -1.41 11.16
CA VAL A 136 -16.55 0.02 11.19
C VAL A 136 -15.65 0.35 12.37
N GLU A 137 -15.97 -0.16 13.56
CA GLU A 137 -15.15 0.02 14.76
C GLU A 137 -13.75 -0.57 14.57
N LYS A 138 -13.65 -1.84 14.12
CA LYS A 138 -12.37 -2.51 13.84
C LYS A 138 -11.54 -1.70 12.84
N ALA A 139 -12.11 -1.33 11.71
CA ALA A 139 -11.41 -0.63 10.65
C ALA A 139 -10.93 0.77 11.06
N LEU A 140 -11.77 1.53 11.77
CA LEU A 140 -11.38 2.84 12.32
C LEU A 140 -10.32 2.71 13.41
N GLY A 141 -10.39 1.66 14.25
CA GLY A 141 -9.38 1.33 15.24
C GLY A 141 -8.03 1.04 14.60
N SER A 142 -7.99 0.17 13.59
CA SER A 142 -6.78 -0.20 12.84
C SER A 142 -6.15 1.00 12.10
N ALA A 143 -6.97 1.99 11.69
CA ALA A 143 -6.49 3.24 11.11
C ALA A 143 -6.15 4.33 12.15
N VAL A 144 -6.13 3.99 13.46
CA VAL A 144 -5.86 4.93 14.58
C VAL A 144 -6.78 6.17 14.51
N LEU A 145 -8.05 5.98 14.15
CA LEU A 145 -9.02 7.06 14.02
C LEU A 145 -10.22 6.94 14.97
N TRP A 146 -10.50 5.72 15.50
CA TRP A 146 -11.68 5.41 16.31
C TRP A 146 -11.88 6.38 17.47
N GLU A 147 -10.87 6.57 18.31
CA GLU A 147 -10.98 7.43 19.51
C GLU A 147 -11.31 8.90 19.20
N GLU A 148 -10.98 9.35 17.97
CA GLU A 148 -11.24 10.73 17.55
C GLU A 148 -12.64 10.92 17.00
N VAL A 149 -13.33 9.83 16.58
CA VAL A 149 -14.59 9.95 15.83
C VAL A 149 -15.76 9.14 16.37
N LYS A 150 -15.54 8.22 17.33
CA LYS A 150 -16.56 7.28 17.84
C LYS A 150 -17.86 7.94 18.29
N ASP A 151 -17.80 9.17 18.84
CA ASP A 151 -18.97 9.90 19.32
C ASP A 151 -19.65 10.73 18.24
N ARG A 152 -19.14 10.73 17.00
CA ARG A 152 -19.64 11.55 15.88
C ARG A 152 -19.63 10.81 14.54
N LEU A 153 -19.87 9.51 14.54
CA LEU A 153 -19.84 8.65 13.34
C LEU A 153 -20.86 9.08 12.26
N ASN A 154 -21.95 9.73 12.66
CA ASN A 154 -23.00 10.23 11.75
C ASN A 154 -22.68 11.61 11.14
N VAL A 155 -21.56 12.24 11.54
CA VAL A 155 -21.14 13.51 10.96
C VAL A 155 -20.54 13.28 9.57
N SER A 156 -20.71 14.25 8.66
CA SER A 156 -20.12 14.20 7.32
C SER A 156 -18.61 14.05 7.38
N ALA A 157 -18.08 13.09 6.64
CA ALA A 157 -16.64 12.84 6.53
C ALA A 157 -15.85 14.05 5.99
N LEU A 158 -16.49 14.94 5.24
CA LEU A 158 -15.87 16.17 4.72
C LEU A 158 -15.54 17.20 5.81
N ARG A 159 -16.04 17.01 7.04
CA ARG A 159 -15.71 17.88 8.20
C ARG A 159 -14.47 17.44 8.95
N LEU A 160 -13.87 16.32 8.57
CA LEU A 160 -12.62 15.83 9.15
C LEU A 160 -11.42 16.65 8.66
N SER A 161 -10.37 16.75 9.48
CA SER A 161 -9.08 17.30 9.03
C SER A 161 -8.45 16.44 7.93
N GLY A 162 -7.49 16.97 7.16
CA GLY A 162 -6.83 16.22 6.10
C GLY A 162 -6.26 14.88 6.56
N GLY A 163 -5.54 14.85 7.69
CA GLY A 163 -5.01 13.62 8.27
C GLY A 163 -6.09 12.65 8.76
N GLN A 164 -7.22 13.15 9.29
CA GLN A 164 -8.37 12.32 9.65
C GLN A 164 -9.05 11.75 8.40
N GLN A 165 -9.19 12.53 7.34
CA GLN A 165 -9.75 12.07 6.05
C GLN A 165 -8.87 10.97 5.44
N GLN A 166 -7.55 11.11 5.50
CA GLN A 166 -6.63 10.09 4.99
C GLN A 166 -6.75 8.78 5.77
N ARG A 167 -6.76 8.86 7.12
CA ARG A 167 -6.99 7.67 7.96
C ARG A 167 -8.39 7.05 7.75
N LEU A 168 -9.41 7.86 7.44
CA LEU A 168 -10.71 7.36 7.03
C LEU A 168 -10.64 6.60 5.70
N CYS A 169 -9.86 7.09 4.71
CA CYS A 169 -9.66 6.39 3.46
C CYS A 169 -8.93 5.05 3.66
N ILE A 170 -7.96 4.99 4.58
CA ILE A 170 -7.30 3.74 5.00
C ILE A 170 -8.34 2.80 5.64
N ALA A 171 -9.13 3.29 6.63
CA ALA A 171 -10.17 2.49 7.29
C ALA A 171 -11.20 1.92 6.29
N ARG A 172 -11.59 2.71 5.28
CA ARG A 172 -12.52 2.29 4.22
C ARG A 172 -11.98 1.10 3.42
N VAL A 173 -10.68 1.08 3.14
CA VAL A 173 -10.03 -0.05 2.46
C VAL A 173 -9.92 -1.24 3.39
N LEU A 174 -9.49 -1.05 4.64
CA LEU A 174 -9.35 -2.11 5.65
C LEU A 174 -10.68 -2.81 5.97
N ALA A 175 -11.82 -2.10 5.86
CA ALA A 175 -13.15 -2.67 6.05
C ALA A 175 -13.50 -3.79 5.04
N LEU A 176 -12.75 -3.92 3.95
CA LEU A 176 -12.87 -5.01 2.97
C LEU A 176 -11.96 -6.20 3.28
N GLU A 177 -11.16 -6.12 4.35
CA GLU A 177 -10.18 -7.12 4.78
C GLU A 177 -9.28 -7.57 3.60
N PRO A 178 -8.55 -6.62 2.95
CA PRO A 178 -7.66 -6.96 1.85
C PRO A 178 -6.50 -7.83 2.32
N GLU A 179 -5.80 -8.48 1.40
CA GLU A 179 -4.55 -9.20 1.68
C GLU A 179 -3.32 -8.32 1.46
N VAL A 180 -3.45 -7.37 0.53
CA VAL A 180 -2.41 -6.41 0.17
C VAL A 180 -2.96 -5.00 0.24
N LEU A 181 -2.22 -4.10 0.90
CA LEU A 181 -2.54 -2.69 1.00
C LEU A 181 -1.51 -1.87 0.19
N LEU A 182 -1.97 -1.20 -0.85
CA LEU A 182 -1.19 -0.30 -1.68
C LEU A 182 -1.40 1.13 -1.21
N LEU A 183 -0.32 1.86 -0.94
CA LEU A 183 -0.35 3.22 -0.42
C LEU A 183 0.50 4.13 -1.31
N ASP A 184 -0.14 5.05 -2.02
CA ASP A 184 0.55 6.03 -2.87
C ASP A 184 0.65 7.36 -2.10
N GLU A 185 1.83 7.71 -1.62
CA GLU A 185 2.16 8.90 -0.83
C GLU A 185 1.14 9.23 0.30
N PRO A 186 0.79 8.27 1.18
CA PRO A 186 -0.33 8.40 2.12
C PRO A 186 -0.18 9.52 3.15
N CYS A 187 1.00 10.12 3.27
CA CYS A 187 1.28 11.22 4.20
C CYS A 187 1.56 12.56 3.51
N SER A 188 1.33 12.66 2.18
CA SER A 188 1.54 13.89 1.44
C SER A 188 0.66 15.02 1.98
N GLY A 189 1.26 16.19 2.24
CA GLY A 189 0.53 17.37 2.73
C GLY A 189 -0.03 17.25 4.16
N LEU A 190 0.33 16.23 4.93
CA LEU A 190 -0.12 16.07 6.31
C LEU A 190 0.88 16.68 7.30
N ASP A 191 0.35 17.10 8.45
CA ASP A 191 1.15 17.52 9.59
C ASP A 191 1.97 16.37 10.19
N PRO A 192 3.06 16.65 10.95
CA PRO A 192 3.91 15.61 11.51
C PRO A 192 3.20 14.64 12.46
N ILE A 193 2.20 15.12 13.23
CA ILE A 193 1.45 14.27 14.17
C ILE A 193 0.56 13.28 13.40
N SER A 194 -0.14 13.75 12.38
CA SER A 194 -0.95 12.90 11.49
C SER A 194 -0.09 11.88 10.75
N THR A 195 1.09 12.29 10.28
CA THR A 195 2.07 11.40 9.64
C THR A 195 2.51 10.29 10.59
N LEU A 196 2.89 10.62 11.83
CA LEU A 196 3.31 9.64 12.84
C LEU A 196 2.22 8.60 13.10
N LYS A 197 0.96 9.03 13.27
CA LYS A 197 -0.17 8.11 13.49
C LYS A 197 -0.38 7.13 12.33
N ILE A 198 -0.18 7.58 11.08
CA ILE A 198 -0.23 6.68 9.92
C ILE A 198 0.94 5.70 9.97
N GLU A 199 2.16 6.15 10.21
CA GLU A 199 3.35 5.29 10.29
C GLU A 199 3.20 4.22 11.39
N GLU A 200 2.72 4.59 12.58
CA GLU A 200 2.42 3.65 13.66
C GLU A 200 1.37 2.62 13.25
N SER A 201 0.29 3.07 12.58
CA SER A 201 -0.73 2.14 12.09
C SER A 201 -0.18 1.14 11.07
N LEU A 202 0.72 1.55 10.18
CA LEU A 202 1.32 0.66 9.18
C LEU A 202 2.18 -0.42 9.82
N ILE A 203 2.94 -0.09 10.88
CA ILE A 203 3.77 -1.05 11.63
C ILE A 203 2.89 -2.13 12.30
N GLU A 204 1.72 -1.77 12.82
CA GLU A 204 0.78 -2.74 13.36
C GLU A 204 0.07 -3.55 12.26
N LEU A 205 -0.37 -2.86 11.20
CA LEU A 205 -1.09 -3.48 10.09
C LEU A 205 -0.25 -4.54 9.34
N LYS A 206 1.07 -4.39 9.27
CA LYS A 206 1.91 -5.40 8.59
C LYS A 206 1.85 -6.79 9.22
N LYS A 207 1.38 -6.92 10.46
CA LYS A 207 1.20 -8.22 11.11
C LYS A 207 0.11 -9.06 10.43
N GLU A 208 -0.87 -8.40 9.81
CA GLU A 208 -2.01 -9.03 9.14
C GLU A 208 -1.98 -8.83 7.62
N TYR A 209 -1.36 -7.76 7.12
CA TYR A 209 -1.40 -7.33 5.72
C TYR A 209 0.00 -7.23 5.11
N THR A 210 0.10 -7.53 3.83
CA THR A 210 1.27 -7.15 3.03
C THR A 210 1.09 -5.70 2.58
N ILE A 211 2.09 -4.85 2.81
CA ILE A 211 1.97 -3.42 2.52
C ILE A 211 2.99 -3.02 1.46
N VAL A 212 2.54 -2.36 0.39
CA VAL A 212 3.40 -1.74 -0.61
C VAL A 212 3.17 -0.24 -0.56
N ILE A 213 4.20 0.51 -0.19
CA ILE A 213 4.10 1.95 0.00
C ILE A 213 5.03 2.72 -0.96
N VAL A 214 4.50 3.75 -1.60
CA VAL A 214 5.29 4.84 -2.17
C VAL A 214 5.32 5.94 -1.10
N PRO A 215 6.44 6.17 -0.40
CA PRO A 215 6.53 7.15 0.67
C PRO A 215 6.62 8.57 0.08
N HIS A 216 6.24 9.58 0.87
CA HIS A 216 6.40 10.98 0.51
C HIS A 216 7.88 11.41 0.44
N ASN A 217 8.75 10.83 1.28
CA ASN A 217 10.18 11.09 1.31
C ASN A 217 10.98 9.88 1.80
N VAL A 218 12.32 9.96 1.63
CA VAL A 218 13.27 8.90 2.02
C VAL A 218 13.23 8.62 3.52
N GLN A 219 13.06 9.65 4.36
CA GLN A 219 13.03 9.51 5.81
C GLN A 219 11.82 8.67 6.26
N GLN A 220 10.64 8.89 5.67
CA GLN A 220 9.47 8.06 5.92
C GLN A 220 9.74 6.59 5.53
N ALA A 221 10.27 6.38 4.33
CA ALA A 221 10.63 5.05 3.86
C ALA A 221 11.53 4.30 4.86
N SER A 222 12.58 4.98 5.35
CA SER A 222 13.55 4.38 6.26
C SER A 222 12.99 4.04 7.64
N ARG A 223 11.90 4.72 8.09
CA ARG A 223 11.27 4.44 9.39
C ARG A 223 10.32 3.25 9.37
N VAL A 224 9.63 3.04 8.25
CA VAL A 224 8.52 2.06 8.23
C VAL A 224 8.83 0.79 7.44
N ALA A 225 9.73 0.84 6.45
CA ALA A 225 9.93 -0.26 5.53
C ALA A 225 10.81 -1.38 6.10
N ASP A 226 10.47 -2.63 5.79
CA ASP A 226 11.33 -3.80 6.00
C ASP A 226 12.32 -3.95 4.84
N ARG A 227 11.83 -3.77 3.62
CA ARG A 227 12.62 -3.77 2.38
C ARG A 227 12.24 -2.60 1.51
N ALA A 228 13.15 -2.19 0.63
CA ALA A 228 12.93 -1.06 -0.26
C ALA A 228 13.49 -1.33 -1.66
N GLY A 229 12.86 -0.73 -2.66
CA GLY A 229 13.29 -0.71 -4.06
C GLY A 229 13.44 0.72 -4.57
N PHE A 230 14.63 1.05 -5.08
CA PHE A 230 14.91 2.33 -5.70
C PHE A 230 14.53 2.33 -7.18
N PHE A 231 13.65 3.26 -7.56
CA PHE A 231 13.20 3.45 -8.94
C PHE A 231 13.81 4.71 -9.54
N LEU A 232 14.34 4.58 -10.75
CA LEU A 232 14.86 5.68 -11.54
C LEU A 232 14.49 5.49 -13.01
N SER A 233 13.83 6.48 -13.62
CA SER A 233 13.48 6.49 -15.07
C SER A 233 12.81 5.19 -15.56
N GLY A 234 11.92 4.62 -14.78
CA GLY A 234 11.20 3.38 -15.12
C GLY A 234 11.94 2.09 -14.79
N GLU A 235 13.15 2.14 -14.29
CA GLU A 235 13.95 0.98 -13.89
C GLU A 235 13.94 0.76 -12.37
N LEU A 236 13.93 -0.50 -11.96
CA LEU A 236 14.21 -0.90 -10.58
C LEU A 236 15.73 -1.09 -10.43
N VAL A 237 16.39 -0.07 -9.89
CA VAL A 237 17.85 0.03 -9.82
C VAL A 237 18.46 -0.84 -8.73
N GLU A 238 17.85 -0.81 -7.54
CA GLU A 238 18.34 -1.56 -6.38
C GLU A 238 17.18 -2.02 -5.51
N VAL A 239 17.30 -3.24 -4.96
CA VAL A 239 16.39 -3.81 -3.97
C VAL A 239 17.20 -4.42 -2.83
N GLY A 240 16.75 -4.18 -1.60
CA GLY A 240 17.39 -4.75 -0.42
C GLY A 240 16.58 -4.54 0.85
N THR A 241 17.15 -4.91 2.00
CA THR A 241 16.60 -4.51 3.29
C THR A 241 16.60 -2.97 3.41
N ALA A 242 15.65 -2.39 4.11
CA ALA A 242 15.60 -0.94 4.31
C ALA A 242 16.93 -0.41 4.87
N TYR A 243 17.49 -1.09 5.86
CA TYR A 243 18.80 -0.74 6.41
C TYR A 243 19.89 -0.67 5.32
N GLN A 244 20.01 -1.71 4.46
CA GLN A 244 21.02 -1.74 3.41
C GLN A 244 20.81 -0.59 2.41
N VAL A 245 19.60 -0.44 1.87
CA VAL A 245 19.30 0.52 0.80
C VAL A 245 19.48 1.96 1.27
N PHE A 246 19.11 2.27 2.52
CA PHE A 246 19.18 3.65 3.04
C PHE A 246 20.49 4.00 3.73
N THR A 247 21.34 3.03 4.14
CA THR A 247 22.57 3.33 4.86
C THR A 247 23.85 2.86 4.15
N LYS A 248 23.76 1.82 3.32
CA LYS A 248 24.88 1.20 2.58
C LYS A 248 24.44 0.73 1.20
N PRO A 249 23.88 1.62 0.37
CA PRO A 249 23.45 1.25 -0.98
C PRO A 249 24.63 0.71 -1.80
N LYS A 250 24.33 -0.23 -2.69
CA LYS A 250 25.33 -0.85 -3.57
C LYS A 250 25.47 -0.08 -4.88
N ASP A 251 24.37 0.49 -5.38
CA ASP A 251 24.36 1.27 -6.63
C ASP A 251 24.63 2.75 -6.31
N LYS A 252 25.54 3.34 -7.05
CA LYS A 252 25.93 4.74 -6.89
C LYS A 252 24.75 5.70 -7.08
N ARG A 253 23.81 5.40 -7.97
CA ARG A 253 22.60 6.20 -8.22
C ARG A 253 21.70 6.22 -6.98
N THR A 254 21.58 5.09 -6.29
CA THR A 254 20.86 4.98 -5.02
C THR A 254 21.53 5.82 -3.93
N GLU A 255 22.85 5.73 -3.81
CA GLU A 255 23.64 6.51 -2.84
C GLU A 255 23.46 8.01 -3.05
N ASP A 256 23.60 8.48 -4.30
CA ASP A 256 23.45 9.89 -4.64
C ASP A 256 22.03 10.41 -4.33
N TYR A 257 20.99 9.58 -4.59
CA TYR A 257 19.61 9.96 -4.26
C TYR A 257 19.37 10.03 -2.76
N VAL A 258 19.77 9.00 -2.01
CA VAL A 258 19.56 8.92 -0.55
C VAL A 258 20.32 10.03 0.21
N THR A 259 21.51 10.38 -0.29
CA THR A 259 22.34 11.45 0.31
C THR A 259 21.99 12.87 -0.17
N GLY A 260 20.98 13.02 -1.03
CA GLY A 260 20.54 14.32 -1.56
C GLY A 260 21.49 14.95 -2.57
N LYS A 261 22.41 14.17 -3.16
CA LYS A 261 23.33 14.61 -4.23
C LYS A 261 22.74 14.46 -5.63
N PHE A 262 21.49 14.06 -5.72
CA PHE A 262 20.76 13.87 -6.96
C PHE A 262 20.20 15.22 -7.41
N GLY A 263 20.82 15.84 -8.40
CA GLY A 263 20.41 17.12 -8.96
C GLY A 263 20.85 17.21 -10.41
#